data_bd27c782775db1937f1e713508032122
#
_entry.id   bd27c782775db1937f1e713508032122
#
_cell.length_a   1.000
_cell.length_b   1.000
_cell.length_c   1.000
_cell.angle_alpha   90.00
_cell.angle_beta   90.00
_cell.angle_gamma   90.00
#
_symmetry.space_group_name_H-M   'P 1'
#
loop_
_entity.id
_entity.type
_entity.pdbx_description
1 polymer ?
#
loop_
_entity_poly.entity_id
_entity_poly.type
_entity_poly.pdbx_seq_one_letter_code
_entity_poly.pdbx_strand_id
1 'polypeptide(L)'
;VQLQAQSPAQFEFITNDPAGVGFNDNTAASTLSAQALGNNPGTTVGELRRKVLEAAGARWSQFLNSQVPILVDVDFEDLGGSSGGGIALAGASATSYVRNFANAPRTGIYYPLALANSLADTDLRPSFSDINITVNSNAELDGSGGLSWYYGLDGNTPFNYINFSDVIAHELGHGLGFASFASVQTGAFAFGEPDIFSTLIYDSEVFLSWESMNDSARVSSATNDPFLVWLGAYSNTAADGVNDYITSGKQNFIIAGTSFPAEQASFSSSISEDGFTGELVLVNDGVNITSDAAEVIINTAELSGKIALVDRGLVNFDLKVSRAQDAGALAVVIANNVDGDALVSPSGESTDPVPVIFVSENSGINLKALMSNGKPVNVTLFTSLLTVNEGGSATEFQTHIRLHAPATLAPGSSVSHWSTDASPNLLMEPSINSGLEENLDLSPLLMKDIGWNTRDIAIPHLSYELWLNDYGLALTDLNAAASDDLDNDGIPNLVEYLQNLKPLQASTSSLSLDNNTLSLRRYLLPNDLELTYETSINLSEWEAISLTETTTFIDAQTQEVSSPISIDNEKRFYRYRVEISE
;
A
#
# COMPACT_ATOMS: atom_id res chain seq x y z
N VAL A 1 3.88 -32.67 -7.27
CA VAL A 1 4.52 -31.81 -8.28
C VAL A 1 5.92 -31.57 -7.76
N GLN A 2 6.97 -32.02 -8.48
CA GLN A 2 8.32 -31.61 -8.17
C GLN A 2 8.34 -30.08 -8.32
N LEU A 3 8.67 -29.36 -7.25
CA LEU A 3 9.07 -27.96 -7.32
C LEU A 3 10.25 -27.90 -8.27
N GLN A 4 10.02 -27.45 -9.50
CA GLN A 4 11.09 -27.19 -10.45
C GLN A 4 11.89 -26.03 -9.86
N ALA A 5 13.18 -26.21 -9.67
CA ALA A 5 14.02 -25.15 -9.17
C ALA A 5 13.85 -23.93 -10.08
N GLN A 6 13.33 -22.83 -9.54
CA GLN A 6 13.09 -21.64 -10.33
C GLN A 6 14.42 -20.97 -10.66
N SER A 7 14.59 -20.59 -11.91
CA SER A 7 15.81 -19.92 -12.39
C SER A 7 15.72 -18.41 -12.15
N PRO A 8 16.86 -17.74 -11.83
CA PRO A 8 16.91 -16.30 -11.85
C PRO A 8 16.37 -15.74 -13.18
N ALA A 9 15.61 -14.66 -13.10
CA ALA A 9 15.14 -13.97 -14.29
C ALA A 9 16.33 -13.53 -15.15
N GLN A 10 16.27 -13.77 -16.45
CA GLN A 10 17.30 -13.36 -17.40
C GLN A 10 16.77 -12.17 -18.20
N PHE A 11 17.58 -11.11 -18.28
CA PHE A 11 17.27 -9.92 -19.06
C PHE A 11 18.06 -9.96 -20.37
N GLU A 12 17.38 -9.82 -21.49
CA GLU A 12 17.97 -9.72 -22.82
C GLU A 12 17.71 -8.32 -23.38
N PHE A 13 18.76 -7.53 -23.51
CA PHE A 13 18.66 -6.14 -23.97
C PHE A 13 18.85 -6.05 -25.49
N ILE A 14 17.90 -5.43 -26.15
CA ILE A 14 17.89 -5.17 -27.60
C ILE A 14 18.11 -3.67 -27.78
N THR A 15 19.21 -3.29 -28.45
CA THR A 15 19.56 -1.89 -28.68
C THR A 15 19.52 -1.58 -30.16
N ASN A 16 18.63 -0.67 -30.57
CA ASN A 16 18.36 -0.35 -31.98
C ASN A 16 18.88 1.03 -32.41
N ASP A 17 19.72 1.64 -31.60
CA ASP A 17 20.31 2.94 -31.92
C ASP A 17 21.05 2.92 -33.26
N PRO A 18 21.04 4.03 -34.03
CA PRO A 18 21.87 4.18 -35.20
C PRO A 18 23.36 4.06 -34.89
N ALA A 19 24.15 3.69 -35.87
CA ALA A 19 25.60 3.59 -35.72
C ALA A 19 26.22 4.93 -35.27
N GLY A 20 27.01 4.89 -34.21
CA GLY A 20 27.73 6.04 -33.66
C GLY A 20 26.94 6.87 -32.64
N VAL A 21 25.74 6.43 -32.23
CA VAL A 21 24.94 7.10 -31.20
C VAL A 21 24.46 6.10 -30.15
N GLY A 22 24.06 6.60 -28.99
CA GLY A 22 23.43 5.82 -27.94
C GLY A 22 24.26 4.61 -27.50
N PHE A 23 23.66 3.44 -27.53
CA PHE A 23 24.34 2.17 -27.21
C PHE A 23 25.30 1.71 -28.33
N ASN A 24 25.26 2.31 -29.52
CA ASN A 24 26.17 2.07 -30.63
C ASN A 24 27.22 3.20 -30.81
N ASP A 25 27.46 4.01 -29.77
CA ASP A 25 28.45 5.07 -29.76
C ASP A 25 29.88 4.47 -29.73
N ASN A 26 30.65 4.74 -30.80
CA ASN A 26 32.03 4.27 -30.97
C ASN A 26 33.07 5.23 -30.40
N THR A 27 32.67 6.30 -29.71
CA THR A 27 33.59 7.22 -29.04
C THR A 27 34.42 6.44 -28.02
N ALA A 28 35.75 6.61 -28.04
CA ALA A 28 36.62 5.90 -27.13
C ALA A 28 36.30 6.26 -25.66
N ALA A 29 36.15 5.28 -24.79
CA ALA A 29 35.90 5.48 -23.36
C ALA A 29 36.94 6.39 -22.69
N SER A 30 38.17 6.36 -23.17
CA SER A 30 39.26 7.22 -22.68
C SER A 30 39.08 8.73 -22.90
N THR A 31 38.03 9.14 -23.64
CA THR A 31 37.65 10.56 -23.79
C THR A 31 36.85 11.06 -22.58
N LEU A 32 36.26 10.17 -21.81
CA LEU A 32 35.58 10.49 -20.56
C LEU A 32 36.62 10.63 -19.41
N SER A 33 36.20 11.31 -18.35
CA SER A 33 37.01 11.38 -17.14
C SER A 33 37.16 9.97 -16.51
N ALA A 34 38.31 9.73 -15.87
CA ALA A 34 38.50 8.47 -15.14
C ALA A 34 37.45 8.25 -14.04
N GLN A 35 36.90 9.33 -13.50
CA GLN A 35 35.83 9.30 -12.50
C GLN A 35 34.50 8.78 -13.08
N ALA A 36 34.20 9.05 -14.35
CA ALA A 36 32.99 8.57 -15.00
C ALA A 36 33.00 7.05 -15.28
N LEU A 37 34.16 6.41 -15.26
CA LEU A 37 34.34 5.03 -15.69
C LEU A 37 34.18 3.98 -14.60
N GLY A 38 34.49 4.29 -13.34
CA GLY A 38 34.25 3.46 -12.15
C GLY A 38 34.36 1.94 -12.34
N ASN A 39 35.57 1.44 -12.73
CA ASN A 39 35.84 0.02 -13.00
C ASN A 39 35.06 -0.63 -14.15
N ASN A 40 34.33 0.11 -14.97
CA ASN A 40 33.66 -0.44 -16.14
C ASN A 40 34.68 -0.79 -17.25
N PRO A 41 34.71 -2.04 -17.74
CA PRO A 41 35.72 -2.50 -18.69
C PRO A 41 35.43 -2.11 -20.15
N GLY A 42 34.36 -1.39 -20.45
CA GLY A 42 34.02 -0.98 -21.81
C GLY A 42 35.13 -0.09 -22.43
N THR A 43 35.38 -0.27 -23.71
CA THR A 43 36.42 0.46 -24.46
C THR A 43 35.85 1.63 -25.28
N THR A 44 34.52 1.60 -25.53
CA THR A 44 33.78 2.68 -26.15
C THR A 44 32.62 3.12 -25.23
N VAL A 45 32.08 4.32 -25.45
CA VAL A 45 30.95 4.83 -24.68
C VAL A 45 29.73 3.89 -24.80
N GLY A 46 29.44 3.39 -26.00
CA GLY A 46 28.38 2.42 -26.21
C GLY A 46 28.62 1.09 -25.45
N GLU A 47 29.86 0.61 -25.38
CA GLU A 47 30.20 -0.58 -24.58
C GLU A 47 30.04 -0.32 -23.08
N LEU A 48 30.44 0.84 -22.58
CA LEU A 48 30.21 1.24 -21.19
C LEU A 48 28.71 1.18 -20.84
N ARG A 49 27.87 1.79 -21.67
CA ARG A 49 26.40 1.82 -21.50
C ARG A 49 25.79 0.42 -21.52
N ARG A 50 26.18 -0.45 -22.47
CA ARG A 50 25.72 -1.85 -22.51
C ARG A 50 26.13 -2.64 -21.28
N LYS A 51 27.35 -2.42 -20.76
CA LYS A 51 27.77 -3.06 -19.50
C LYS A 51 26.92 -2.63 -18.31
N VAL A 52 26.46 -1.39 -18.29
CA VAL A 52 25.55 -0.91 -17.25
C VAL A 52 24.15 -1.54 -17.40
N LEU A 53 23.62 -1.74 -18.62
CA LEU A 53 22.37 -2.49 -18.82
C LEU A 53 22.47 -3.89 -18.23
N GLU A 54 23.56 -4.62 -18.57
CA GLU A 54 23.84 -5.96 -18.04
C GLU A 54 23.87 -5.95 -16.50
N ALA A 55 24.52 -4.96 -15.90
CA ALA A 55 24.62 -4.82 -14.44
C ALA A 55 23.27 -4.50 -13.78
N ALA A 56 22.51 -3.58 -14.34
CA ALA A 56 21.17 -3.23 -13.83
C ALA A 56 20.20 -4.42 -13.91
N GLY A 57 20.19 -5.15 -15.03
CA GLY A 57 19.44 -6.40 -15.15
C GLY A 57 19.87 -7.46 -14.14
N ALA A 58 21.19 -7.56 -13.88
CA ALA A 58 21.73 -8.49 -12.88
C ALA A 58 21.29 -8.14 -11.45
N ARG A 59 21.11 -6.86 -11.11
CA ARG A 59 20.55 -6.44 -9.81
C ARG A 59 19.14 -7.01 -9.62
N TRP A 60 18.25 -6.87 -10.61
CA TRP A 60 16.89 -7.43 -10.57
C TRP A 60 16.90 -8.96 -10.58
N SER A 61 17.82 -9.60 -11.33
CA SER A 61 17.98 -11.06 -11.38
C SER A 61 18.35 -11.69 -10.04
N GLN A 62 18.87 -10.92 -9.10
CA GLN A 62 19.14 -11.41 -7.74
C GLN A 62 17.86 -11.71 -6.99
N PHE A 63 16.76 -11.02 -7.30
CA PHE A 63 15.50 -11.09 -6.58
C PHE A 63 14.40 -11.79 -7.35
N LEU A 64 14.36 -11.69 -8.68
CA LEU A 64 13.25 -12.21 -9.48
C LEU A 64 13.58 -13.58 -10.09
N ASN A 65 12.58 -14.44 -10.12
CA ASN A 65 12.61 -15.71 -10.83
C ASN A 65 11.70 -15.67 -12.06
N SER A 66 12.20 -16.20 -13.19
CA SER A 66 11.40 -16.42 -14.39
C SER A 66 12.01 -17.53 -15.22
N GLN A 67 11.18 -18.40 -15.78
CA GLN A 67 11.60 -19.40 -16.78
C GLN A 67 11.63 -18.78 -18.20
N VAL A 68 10.95 -17.66 -18.38
CA VAL A 68 10.90 -16.93 -19.65
C VAL A 68 11.86 -15.74 -19.56
N PRO A 69 12.80 -15.58 -20.50
CA PRO A 69 13.63 -14.39 -20.56
C PRO A 69 12.81 -13.12 -20.69
N ILE A 70 13.24 -12.07 -20.06
CA ILE A 70 12.62 -10.75 -20.12
C ILE A 70 13.32 -9.97 -21.23
N LEU A 71 12.60 -9.68 -22.30
CA LEU A 71 13.12 -8.95 -23.46
C LEU A 71 12.91 -7.46 -23.27
N VAL A 72 13.99 -6.69 -23.32
CA VAL A 72 13.99 -5.26 -23.09
C VAL A 72 14.52 -4.53 -24.32
N ASP A 73 13.63 -3.80 -25.01
CA ASP A 73 14.05 -2.82 -26.00
C ASP A 73 14.54 -1.56 -25.30
N VAL A 74 15.73 -1.09 -25.64
CA VAL A 74 16.29 0.12 -25.05
C VAL A 74 17.07 0.93 -26.08
N ASP A 75 16.78 2.22 -26.16
CA ASP A 75 17.45 3.15 -27.07
C ASP A 75 17.56 4.57 -26.48
N PHE A 76 18.29 5.43 -27.19
CA PHE A 76 18.44 6.85 -26.87
C PHE A 76 17.59 7.68 -27.81
N GLU A 77 16.66 8.45 -27.25
CA GLU A 77 15.84 9.41 -28.00
C GLU A 77 15.86 10.80 -27.37
N ASP A 78 15.43 11.79 -28.12
CA ASP A 78 15.24 13.15 -27.63
C ASP A 78 13.92 13.24 -26.85
N LEU A 79 13.99 13.19 -25.52
CA LEU A 79 12.84 13.41 -24.63
C LEU A 79 12.64 14.88 -24.23
N GLY A 80 13.36 15.79 -24.89
CA GLY A 80 13.34 17.22 -24.60
C GLY A 80 14.37 17.64 -23.57
N GLY A 81 14.60 18.95 -23.48
CA GLY A 81 15.51 19.57 -22.53
C GLY A 81 14.81 20.05 -21.27
N SER A 82 15.58 20.64 -20.35
CA SER A 82 15.07 21.21 -19.10
C SER A 82 14.10 22.36 -19.34
N SER A 83 12.89 22.24 -18.80
CA SER A 83 11.86 23.29 -18.83
C SER A 83 11.51 23.77 -17.41
N GLY A 84 12.52 24.25 -16.68
CA GLY A 84 12.29 24.92 -15.39
C GLY A 84 11.99 24.06 -14.17
N GLY A 85 11.94 22.72 -14.31
CA GLY A 85 11.63 21.79 -13.23
C GLY A 85 12.54 20.55 -13.16
N GLY A 86 13.60 20.51 -13.96
CA GLY A 86 14.44 19.31 -14.12
C GLY A 86 14.40 18.79 -15.55
N ILE A 87 15.21 17.76 -15.82
CA ILE A 87 15.25 17.06 -17.10
C ILE A 87 14.84 15.59 -16.88
N ALA A 88 13.97 15.06 -17.73
CA ALA A 88 13.71 13.64 -17.74
C ALA A 88 14.99 12.88 -18.15
N LEU A 89 15.46 11.95 -17.33
CA LEU A 89 16.66 11.17 -17.60
C LEU A 89 16.38 10.00 -18.54
N ALA A 90 15.25 9.33 -18.30
CA ALA A 90 14.75 8.21 -19.09
C ALA A 90 13.25 8.07 -18.88
N GLY A 91 12.64 7.07 -19.50
CA GLY A 91 11.29 6.63 -19.26
C GLY A 91 11.10 5.19 -19.71
N ALA A 92 10.25 4.45 -19.02
CA ALA A 92 9.97 3.07 -19.37
C ALA A 92 8.49 2.69 -19.24
N SER A 93 8.13 1.61 -19.92
CA SER A 93 6.82 0.98 -19.78
C SER A 93 6.86 -0.50 -20.19
N ALA A 94 5.92 -1.28 -19.66
CA ALA A 94 5.59 -2.55 -20.28
C ALA A 94 5.03 -2.33 -21.69
N THR A 95 5.47 -3.11 -22.67
CA THR A 95 5.03 -2.97 -24.07
C THR A 95 3.59 -3.42 -24.27
N SER A 96 3.11 -4.28 -23.39
CA SER A 96 1.76 -4.83 -23.45
C SER A 96 1.27 -5.27 -22.07
N TYR A 97 -0.05 -5.38 -21.95
CA TYR A 97 -0.73 -5.91 -20.77
C TYR A 97 -1.63 -7.09 -21.17
N VAL A 98 -1.65 -8.12 -20.35
CA VAL A 98 -2.40 -9.37 -20.62
C VAL A 98 -3.24 -9.73 -19.41
N ARG A 99 -4.45 -10.25 -19.64
CA ARG A 99 -5.34 -10.77 -18.60
C ARG A 99 -5.85 -12.16 -18.92
N ASN A 100 -6.37 -12.87 -17.93
CA ASN A 100 -7.02 -14.16 -18.09
C ASN A 100 -6.16 -15.22 -18.80
N PHE A 101 -4.85 -15.14 -18.65
CA PHE A 101 -3.90 -16.17 -19.11
C PHE A 101 -3.89 -17.35 -18.13
N ALA A 102 -3.28 -18.48 -18.57
CA ALA A 102 -3.12 -19.64 -17.69
C ALA A 102 -2.30 -19.26 -16.43
N ASN A 103 -2.78 -19.66 -15.27
CA ASN A 103 -2.22 -19.34 -13.96
C ASN A 103 -2.30 -17.84 -13.55
N ALA A 104 -3.11 -17.01 -14.22
CA ALA A 104 -3.35 -15.64 -13.77
C ALA A 104 -3.93 -15.65 -12.34
N PRO A 105 -3.31 -14.99 -11.35
CA PRO A 105 -3.76 -15.01 -9.96
C PRO A 105 -5.17 -14.46 -9.76
N ARG A 106 -5.54 -13.42 -10.54
CA ARG A 106 -6.88 -12.79 -10.48
C ARG A 106 -7.48 -12.69 -11.87
N THR A 107 -8.73 -13.13 -12.00
CA THR A 107 -9.51 -13.01 -13.26
C THR A 107 -9.93 -11.56 -13.49
N GLY A 108 -9.86 -11.09 -14.72
CA GLY A 108 -10.27 -9.74 -15.11
C GLY A 108 -9.19 -8.67 -14.95
N ILE A 109 -8.16 -8.92 -14.16
CA ILE A 109 -7.05 -8.00 -13.90
C ILE A 109 -6.00 -8.09 -15.01
N TYR A 110 -5.45 -6.93 -15.39
CA TYR A 110 -4.35 -6.84 -16.34
C TYR A 110 -2.98 -6.93 -15.63
N TYR A 111 -2.05 -7.61 -16.25
CA TYR A 111 -0.68 -7.79 -15.79
C TYR A 111 0.29 -7.28 -16.87
N PRO A 112 1.39 -6.59 -16.50
CA PRO A 112 2.44 -6.24 -17.46
C PRO A 112 3.03 -7.50 -18.09
N LEU A 113 3.44 -7.42 -19.36
CA LEU A 113 3.77 -8.60 -20.18
C LEU A 113 4.87 -9.46 -19.54
N ALA A 114 5.95 -8.86 -19.03
CA ALA A 114 7.02 -9.59 -18.36
C ALA A 114 6.51 -10.44 -17.18
N LEU A 115 5.68 -9.87 -16.31
CA LEU A 115 5.06 -10.58 -15.19
C LEU A 115 4.11 -11.66 -15.66
N ALA A 116 3.27 -11.37 -16.66
CA ALA A 116 2.33 -12.35 -17.21
C ALA A 116 3.06 -13.56 -17.84
N ASN A 117 4.16 -13.34 -18.57
CA ASN A 117 5.00 -14.38 -19.14
C ASN A 117 5.64 -15.25 -18.04
N SER A 118 6.16 -14.62 -16.98
CA SER A 118 6.73 -15.32 -15.83
C SER A 118 5.69 -16.19 -15.11
N LEU A 119 4.48 -15.67 -14.86
CA LEU A 119 3.39 -16.41 -14.21
C LEU A 119 2.82 -17.55 -15.07
N ALA A 120 2.83 -17.37 -16.39
CA ALA A 120 2.35 -18.38 -17.33
C ALA A 120 3.40 -19.45 -17.68
N ASP A 121 4.65 -19.28 -17.26
CA ASP A 121 5.82 -20.06 -17.72
C ASP A 121 5.91 -20.16 -19.26
N THR A 122 5.45 -19.14 -19.95
CA THR A 122 5.35 -19.11 -21.41
C THR A 122 5.35 -17.68 -21.91
N ASP A 123 6.10 -17.41 -22.98
CA ASP A 123 5.98 -16.13 -23.68
C ASP A 123 4.62 -16.02 -24.38
N LEU A 124 3.78 -15.15 -23.88
CA LEU A 124 2.40 -14.91 -24.34
C LEU A 124 2.35 -14.06 -25.61
N ARG A 125 3.44 -13.34 -25.93
CA ARG A 125 3.53 -12.46 -27.09
C ARG A 125 4.91 -12.48 -27.75
N PRO A 126 5.35 -13.59 -28.39
CA PRO A 126 6.71 -13.79 -28.88
C PRO A 126 7.21 -12.80 -29.95
N SER A 127 6.35 -11.93 -30.44
CA SER A 127 6.70 -10.92 -31.45
C SER A 127 6.95 -9.54 -30.83
N PHE A 128 6.91 -9.42 -29.51
CA PHE A 128 7.07 -8.16 -28.80
C PHE A 128 8.12 -8.33 -27.71
N SER A 129 8.92 -7.31 -27.48
CA SER A 129 9.68 -7.19 -26.25
C SER A 129 8.74 -6.98 -25.08
N ASP A 130 9.16 -7.31 -23.86
CA ASP A 130 8.33 -7.17 -22.66
C ASP A 130 8.32 -5.73 -22.15
N ILE A 131 9.47 -5.08 -22.24
CA ILE A 131 9.74 -3.75 -21.69
C ILE A 131 10.33 -2.86 -22.78
N ASN A 132 9.92 -1.59 -22.78
CA ASN A 132 10.55 -0.55 -23.58
C ASN A 132 11.14 0.52 -22.66
N ILE A 133 12.42 0.86 -22.87
CA ILE A 133 13.14 1.91 -22.14
C ILE A 133 13.67 2.92 -23.16
N THR A 134 13.40 4.20 -22.93
CA THR A 134 13.98 5.28 -23.71
C THR A 134 14.83 6.16 -22.80
N VAL A 135 16.11 6.27 -23.10
CA VAL A 135 17.07 7.14 -22.40
C VAL A 135 17.12 8.50 -23.11
N ASN A 136 17.07 9.58 -22.35
CA ASN A 136 17.10 10.91 -22.93
C ASN A 136 18.49 11.28 -23.45
N SER A 137 18.62 11.42 -24.76
CA SER A 137 19.85 11.83 -25.42
C SER A 137 20.28 13.27 -25.07
N ASN A 138 19.37 14.11 -24.58
CA ASN A 138 19.66 15.48 -24.16
C ASN A 138 20.17 15.58 -22.72
N ALA A 139 20.06 14.53 -21.92
CA ALA A 139 20.50 14.55 -20.52
C ALA A 139 22.01 14.81 -20.36
N GLU A 140 22.81 14.41 -21.34
CA GLU A 140 24.27 14.69 -21.39
C GLU A 140 24.61 16.08 -21.95
N LEU A 141 23.73 16.66 -22.75
CA LEU A 141 24.03 17.85 -23.57
C LEU A 141 23.61 19.16 -22.91
N ASP A 142 22.65 19.11 -22.01
CA ASP A 142 21.97 20.33 -21.56
C ASP A 142 22.78 21.17 -20.58
N GLY A 143 23.89 20.68 -20.06
CA GLY A 143 24.74 21.47 -19.14
C GLY A 143 23.96 22.08 -17.95
N SER A 144 22.74 21.67 -17.72
CA SER A 144 21.84 22.17 -16.70
C SER A 144 22.31 21.72 -15.32
N GLY A 145 23.35 22.38 -14.84
CA GLY A 145 23.95 22.11 -13.54
C GLY A 145 25.26 21.35 -13.58
N GLY A 146 25.79 20.95 -14.74
CA GLY A 146 27.09 20.29 -14.85
C GLY A 146 27.10 18.81 -14.43
N LEU A 147 25.93 18.14 -14.44
CA LEU A 147 25.83 16.71 -14.16
C LEU A 147 26.29 15.91 -15.39
N SER A 148 27.01 14.82 -15.13
CA SER A 148 27.50 13.88 -16.14
C SER A 148 27.07 12.47 -15.79
N TRP A 149 26.93 11.60 -16.78
CA TRP A 149 26.67 10.18 -16.53
C TRP A 149 27.86 9.49 -15.86
N TYR A 150 27.59 8.74 -14.81
CA TYR A 150 28.49 7.78 -14.22
C TYR A 150 28.20 6.40 -14.78
N TYR A 151 29.15 5.85 -15.53
CA TYR A 151 29.05 4.51 -16.10
C TYR A 151 29.76 3.45 -15.27
N GLY A 152 30.20 3.79 -14.06
CA GLY A 152 30.90 2.89 -13.18
C GLY A 152 30.06 1.72 -12.71
N LEU A 153 30.75 0.63 -12.35
CA LEU A 153 30.17 -0.61 -11.82
C LEU A 153 30.70 -0.91 -10.41
N ASP A 154 31.23 0.07 -9.72
CA ASP A 154 31.87 -0.09 -8.40
C ASP A 154 31.06 0.51 -7.25
N GLY A 155 29.82 0.96 -7.50
CA GLY A 155 28.94 1.53 -6.50
C GLY A 155 29.35 2.91 -5.97
N ASN A 156 30.41 3.53 -6.52
CA ASN A 156 31.01 4.77 -5.99
C ASN A 156 30.72 5.97 -6.89
N THR A 157 29.47 6.36 -7.03
CA THR A 157 29.07 7.51 -7.85
C THR A 157 29.69 8.80 -7.31
N PRO A 158 30.56 9.49 -8.10
CA PRO A 158 31.17 10.72 -7.64
C PRO A 158 30.17 11.87 -7.56
N PHE A 159 30.46 12.85 -6.71
CA PHE A 159 29.66 14.06 -6.63
C PHE A 159 29.53 14.75 -8.00
N ASN A 160 28.36 15.25 -8.36
CA ASN A 160 28.00 15.80 -9.67
C ASN A 160 27.89 14.80 -10.83
N TYR A 161 27.78 13.50 -10.53
CA TYR A 161 27.43 12.50 -11.52
C TYR A 161 26.08 11.88 -11.22
N ILE A 162 25.39 11.43 -12.27
CA ILE A 162 24.18 10.64 -12.19
C ILE A 162 24.55 9.18 -12.47
N ASN A 163 24.21 8.29 -11.56
CA ASN A 163 24.46 6.86 -11.73
C ASN A 163 23.55 6.29 -12.83
N PHE A 164 24.15 5.94 -13.97
CA PHE A 164 23.38 5.38 -15.08
C PHE A 164 22.76 4.01 -14.73
N SER A 165 23.41 3.22 -13.84
CA SER A 165 22.88 1.94 -13.38
C SER A 165 21.62 2.12 -12.53
N ASP A 166 21.55 3.16 -11.69
CA ASP A 166 20.35 3.43 -10.89
C ASP A 166 19.19 3.90 -11.76
N VAL A 167 19.48 4.74 -12.78
CA VAL A 167 18.44 5.14 -13.75
C VAL A 167 17.89 3.91 -14.48
N ILE A 168 18.75 3.05 -15.03
CA ILE A 168 18.28 1.85 -15.74
C ILE A 168 17.56 0.87 -14.79
N ALA A 169 18.03 0.71 -13.56
CA ALA A 169 17.35 -0.14 -12.58
C ALA A 169 15.95 0.41 -12.22
N HIS A 170 15.81 1.74 -12.11
CA HIS A 170 14.53 2.42 -11.92
C HIS A 170 13.58 2.16 -13.10
N GLU A 171 14.06 2.37 -14.32
CA GLU A 171 13.26 2.16 -15.53
C GLU A 171 12.82 0.68 -15.70
N LEU A 172 13.71 -0.25 -15.37
CA LEU A 172 13.34 -1.66 -15.32
C LEU A 172 12.21 -1.90 -14.31
N GLY A 173 12.23 -1.23 -13.17
CA GLY A 173 11.15 -1.28 -12.17
C GLY A 173 9.78 -0.94 -12.77
N HIS A 174 9.69 0.14 -13.55
CA HIS A 174 8.46 0.50 -14.27
C HIS A 174 8.03 -0.58 -15.25
N GLY A 175 8.94 -1.07 -16.06
CA GLY A 175 8.67 -2.12 -17.03
C GLY A 175 8.24 -3.44 -16.41
N LEU A 176 8.78 -3.77 -15.24
CA LEU A 176 8.44 -4.97 -14.45
C LEU A 176 7.07 -4.86 -13.76
N GLY A 177 6.51 -3.65 -13.63
CA GLY A 177 5.17 -3.45 -13.11
C GLY A 177 5.01 -2.43 -12.01
N PHE A 178 6.04 -1.64 -11.68
CA PHE A 178 5.88 -0.48 -10.79
C PHE A 178 5.20 0.67 -11.54
N ALA A 179 4.01 0.46 -12.02
CA ALA A 179 3.26 1.48 -12.75
C ALA A 179 1.77 1.18 -12.73
N SER A 180 0.96 2.19 -12.44
CA SER A 180 -0.48 2.15 -12.70
C SER A 180 -0.76 2.39 -14.17
N PHE A 181 -1.65 1.61 -14.75
CA PHE A 181 -2.12 1.77 -16.12
C PHE A 181 -3.44 2.56 -16.19
N ALA A 182 -3.87 3.12 -15.07
CA ALA A 182 -4.96 4.09 -15.04
C ALA A 182 -4.49 5.47 -15.53
N SER A 183 -5.34 6.17 -16.23
CA SER A 183 -5.07 7.56 -16.60
C SER A 183 -5.22 8.48 -15.39
N VAL A 184 -4.15 9.02 -14.87
CA VAL A 184 -4.20 9.97 -13.73
C VAL A 184 -4.94 11.28 -14.09
N GLN A 185 -5.10 11.61 -15.38
CA GLN A 185 -5.86 12.78 -15.83
C GLN A 185 -7.37 12.54 -15.88
N THR A 186 -7.80 11.34 -16.21
CA THR A 186 -9.23 11.00 -16.36
C THR A 186 -9.73 10.04 -15.31
N GLY A 187 -8.85 9.37 -14.58
CA GLY A 187 -9.15 8.31 -13.62
C GLY A 187 -9.56 6.98 -14.26
N ALA A 188 -9.72 6.93 -15.57
CA ALA A 188 -10.17 5.74 -16.26
C ALA A 188 -9.06 4.67 -16.32
N PHE A 189 -9.42 3.42 -16.07
CA PHE A 189 -8.55 2.28 -16.37
C PHE A 189 -8.38 2.14 -17.89
N ALA A 190 -7.14 1.92 -18.35
CA ALA A 190 -6.79 1.97 -19.78
C ALA A 190 -7.64 1.06 -20.67
N PHE A 191 -8.09 -0.07 -20.15
CA PHE A 191 -8.90 -1.06 -20.88
C PHE A 191 -10.28 -1.27 -20.23
N GLY A 192 -10.73 -0.35 -19.38
CA GLY A 192 -11.97 -0.45 -18.65
C GLY A 192 -11.93 -1.38 -17.42
N GLU A 193 -10.80 -2.04 -17.18
CA GLU A 193 -10.55 -2.95 -16.05
C GLU A 193 -9.20 -2.60 -15.42
N PRO A 194 -9.02 -2.80 -14.09
CA PRO A 194 -7.78 -2.44 -13.42
C PRO A 194 -6.60 -3.32 -13.84
N ASP A 195 -5.40 -2.78 -13.69
CA ASP A 195 -4.15 -3.53 -13.66
C ASP A 195 -3.81 -3.95 -12.23
N ILE A 196 -2.87 -4.90 -12.09
CA ILE A 196 -2.50 -5.47 -10.79
C ILE A 196 -1.94 -4.42 -9.82
N PHE A 197 -1.14 -3.46 -10.29
CA PHE A 197 -0.62 -2.38 -9.47
C PHE A 197 -1.75 -1.49 -8.94
N SER A 198 -2.68 -1.08 -9.81
CA SER A 198 -3.84 -0.26 -9.44
C SER A 198 -4.73 -0.92 -8.39
N THR A 199 -4.78 -2.26 -8.31
CA THR A 199 -5.58 -2.95 -7.28
C THR A 199 -5.00 -2.85 -5.88
N LEU A 200 -3.73 -2.45 -5.75
CA LEU A 200 -3.02 -2.29 -4.49
C LEU A 200 -2.85 -0.82 -4.08
N ILE A 201 -3.47 0.11 -4.80
CA ILE A 201 -3.51 1.53 -4.43
C ILE A 201 -4.73 1.79 -3.55
N TYR A 202 -4.51 2.52 -2.48
CA TYR A 202 -5.55 2.88 -1.51
C TYR A 202 -5.42 4.34 -1.12
N ASP A 203 -6.54 5.00 -0.97
CA ASP A 203 -6.58 6.34 -0.42
C ASP A 203 -7.12 6.26 1.00
N SER A 204 -6.24 6.55 1.95
CA SER A 204 -6.53 6.42 3.37
C SER A 204 -7.38 7.58 3.92
N GLU A 205 -7.58 8.67 3.18
CA GLU A 205 -8.50 9.73 3.55
C GLU A 205 -9.96 9.32 3.31
N VAL A 206 -10.23 8.73 2.13
CA VAL A 206 -11.58 8.32 1.75
C VAL A 206 -11.87 6.84 1.99
N PHE A 207 -10.88 6.06 2.47
CA PHE A 207 -10.98 4.63 2.81
C PHE A 207 -11.45 3.76 1.63
N LEU A 208 -10.96 4.03 0.44
CA LEU A 208 -11.29 3.29 -0.76
C LEU A 208 -10.04 2.86 -1.51
N SER A 209 -10.04 1.61 -1.99
CA SER A 209 -9.08 1.18 -3.00
C SER A 209 -9.40 1.78 -4.36
N TRP A 210 -8.38 2.00 -5.18
CA TRP A 210 -8.58 2.48 -6.55
C TRP A 210 -9.50 1.58 -7.37
N GLU A 211 -9.46 0.27 -7.12
CA GLU A 211 -10.36 -0.71 -7.74
C GLU A 211 -11.84 -0.40 -7.42
N SER A 212 -12.13 0.10 -6.22
CA SER A 212 -13.49 0.42 -5.76
C SER A 212 -13.94 1.84 -6.12
N MET A 213 -13.02 2.73 -6.53
CA MET A 213 -13.31 4.11 -6.88
C MET A 213 -13.90 4.24 -8.27
N ASN A 214 -14.71 5.29 -8.49
CA ASN A 214 -15.02 5.77 -9.83
C ASN A 214 -13.87 6.63 -10.40
N ASP A 215 -13.94 6.95 -11.67
CA ASP A 215 -12.90 7.71 -12.38
C ASP A 215 -12.59 9.07 -11.73
N SER A 216 -13.62 9.82 -11.34
CA SER A 216 -13.45 11.13 -10.70
C SER A 216 -12.75 11.03 -9.33
N ALA A 217 -13.07 10.00 -8.55
CA ALA A 217 -12.44 9.76 -7.26
C ALA A 217 -10.94 9.42 -7.43
N ARG A 218 -10.58 8.61 -8.45
CA ARG A 218 -9.17 8.31 -8.76
C ARG A 218 -8.39 9.54 -9.18
N VAL A 219 -8.99 10.47 -9.95
CA VAL A 219 -8.34 11.75 -10.30
C VAL A 219 -8.03 12.57 -9.05
N SER A 220 -8.97 12.66 -8.13
CA SER A 220 -8.76 13.37 -6.86
C SER A 220 -7.67 12.70 -6.02
N SER A 221 -7.74 11.38 -5.91
CA SER A 221 -6.79 10.56 -5.16
C SER A 221 -5.36 10.64 -5.70
N ALA A 222 -5.18 10.80 -7.02
CA ALA A 222 -3.86 10.95 -7.66
C ALA A 222 -3.08 12.21 -7.25
N THR A 223 -3.72 13.15 -6.55
CA THR A 223 -3.12 14.38 -6.02
C THR A 223 -3.37 14.55 -4.53
N ASN A 224 -3.66 13.46 -3.83
CA ASN A 224 -4.08 13.45 -2.43
C ASN A 224 -2.94 13.03 -1.47
N ASP A 225 -1.79 13.71 -1.55
CA ASP A 225 -0.73 13.53 -0.58
C ASP A 225 -1.13 14.10 0.79
N PRO A 226 -0.93 13.40 1.92
CA PRO A 226 -0.15 12.17 2.11
C PRO A 226 -0.97 10.87 2.12
N PHE A 227 -2.18 10.85 1.61
CA PHE A 227 -3.15 9.80 1.84
C PHE A 227 -3.14 8.68 0.80
N LEU A 228 -2.47 8.87 -0.33
CA LEU A 228 -2.31 7.82 -1.33
C LEU A 228 -1.23 6.85 -0.90
N VAL A 229 -1.61 5.60 -0.64
CA VAL A 229 -0.74 4.58 -0.06
C VAL A 229 -0.78 3.27 -0.83
N TRP A 230 0.25 2.45 -0.60
CA TRP A 230 0.40 1.11 -1.16
C TRP A 230 -0.10 0.05 -0.19
N LEU A 231 -0.94 -0.88 -0.63
CA LEU A 231 -1.50 -1.94 0.21
C LEU A 231 -0.66 -3.23 0.22
N GLY A 232 0.39 -3.32 -0.58
CA GLY A 232 1.18 -4.54 -0.71
C GLY A 232 1.82 -4.95 0.62
N ALA A 233 1.54 -6.17 1.05
CA ALA A 233 1.89 -6.63 2.39
C ALA A 233 3.39 -6.83 2.59
N TYR A 234 4.10 -7.33 1.56
CA TYR A 234 5.53 -7.63 1.67
C TYR A 234 6.38 -6.36 1.80
N SER A 235 6.09 -5.36 0.98
CA SER A 235 6.82 -4.09 1.05
C SER A 235 6.50 -3.31 2.33
N ASN A 236 5.24 -3.29 2.76
CA ASN A 236 4.85 -2.63 4.01
C ASN A 236 5.50 -3.29 5.23
N THR A 237 5.50 -4.62 5.33
CA THR A 237 6.17 -5.33 6.43
C THR A 237 7.67 -5.04 6.48
N ALA A 238 8.34 -4.95 5.33
CA ALA A 238 9.76 -4.60 5.30
C ALA A 238 10.00 -3.16 5.71
N ALA A 239 9.09 -2.26 5.37
CA ALA A 239 9.14 -0.87 5.78
C ALA A 239 8.94 -0.71 7.30
N ASP A 240 8.09 -1.52 7.94
CA ASP A 240 7.88 -1.53 9.41
C ASP A 240 9.14 -1.87 10.21
N GLY A 241 10.04 -2.66 9.65
CA GLY A 241 11.32 -3.01 10.28
C GLY A 241 12.42 -1.94 10.21
N VAL A 242 12.19 -0.84 9.48
CA VAL A 242 13.19 0.21 9.22
C VAL A 242 12.62 1.56 9.65
N ASN A 243 13.15 2.10 10.72
CA ASN A 243 12.60 3.24 11.46
C ASN A 243 12.50 4.60 10.74
N ASP A 244 12.81 4.69 9.44
CA ASP A 244 13.03 5.99 8.80
C ASP A 244 12.27 6.21 7.48
N TYR A 245 11.35 5.31 7.10
CA TYR A 245 10.82 5.40 5.73
C TYR A 245 9.71 6.42 5.50
N ILE A 246 9.07 7.05 6.49
CA ILE A 246 8.06 8.10 6.19
C ILE A 246 7.63 8.97 7.39
N THR A 247 7.32 10.26 7.14
CA THR A 247 6.88 11.26 8.11
C THR A 247 5.39 11.16 8.48
N SER A 248 5.10 11.46 9.75
CA SER A 248 3.81 11.28 10.41
C SER A 248 2.84 12.46 10.27
N GLY A 249 1.55 12.15 10.11
CA GLY A 249 0.44 13.05 10.38
C GLY A 249 -0.51 12.43 11.41
N LYS A 250 -1.20 13.26 12.21
CA LYS A 250 -2.31 12.80 13.05
C LYS A 250 -3.60 12.98 12.29
N GLN A 251 -4.39 11.93 12.15
CA GLN A 251 -5.72 12.00 11.57
C GLN A 251 -6.76 11.65 12.62
N ASN A 252 -7.81 12.44 12.70
CA ASN A 252 -8.94 12.17 13.57
C ASN A 252 -10.06 11.51 12.76
N PHE A 253 -10.77 10.61 13.40
CA PHE A 253 -11.85 9.85 12.79
C PHE A 253 -13.07 9.78 13.71
N ILE A 254 -14.24 9.55 13.10
CA ILE A 254 -15.43 9.06 13.77
C ILE A 254 -15.84 7.74 13.12
N ILE A 255 -16.03 6.71 13.93
CA ILE A 255 -16.51 5.40 13.47
C ILE A 255 -17.98 5.23 13.88
N ALA A 256 -18.81 4.92 12.89
CA ALA A 256 -20.24 4.60 13.06
C ALA A 256 -20.61 3.36 12.21
N GLY A 257 -19.85 2.27 12.38
CA GLY A 257 -19.89 1.11 11.49
C GLY A 257 -19.01 1.26 10.26
N THR A 258 -18.81 2.48 9.76
CA THR A 258 -17.79 2.90 8.79
C THR A 258 -17.03 4.08 9.38
N SER A 259 -15.80 4.31 8.92
CA SER A 259 -14.99 5.44 9.37
C SER A 259 -15.28 6.69 8.52
N PHE A 260 -15.28 7.84 9.17
CA PHE A 260 -15.39 9.14 8.53
C PHE A 260 -14.23 10.01 8.97
N PRO A 261 -13.45 10.60 8.05
CA PRO A 261 -12.38 11.55 8.36
C PRO A 261 -12.91 12.75 9.15
N ALA A 262 -12.11 13.22 10.09
CA ALA A 262 -12.48 14.35 10.93
C ALA A 262 -11.24 15.21 11.28
N GLU A 263 -11.47 16.47 11.65
CA GLU A 263 -10.48 17.37 12.20
C GLU A 263 -10.77 17.67 13.67
N GLN A 264 -9.76 17.66 14.50
CA GLN A 264 -9.90 18.04 15.89
C GLN A 264 -9.92 19.56 16.04
N ALA A 265 -10.86 20.08 16.83
CA ALA A 265 -10.88 21.50 17.13
C ALA A 265 -9.65 21.92 17.97
N SER A 266 -9.09 23.10 17.70
CA SER A 266 -7.92 23.61 18.44
C SER A 266 -8.16 23.80 19.94
N PHE A 267 -9.41 23.91 20.36
CA PHE A 267 -9.88 24.05 21.73
C PHE A 267 -10.49 22.75 22.31
N SER A 268 -10.34 21.62 21.62
CA SER A 268 -10.78 20.30 22.08
C SER A 268 -9.89 19.78 23.20
N SER A 269 -10.45 18.98 24.12
CA SER A 269 -9.60 18.09 24.90
C SER A 269 -8.95 17.04 23.99
N SER A 270 -7.82 16.49 24.42
CA SER A 270 -7.17 15.42 23.67
C SER A 270 -8.09 14.20 23.57
N ILE A 271 -8.17 13.64 22.38
CA ILE A 271 -8.81 12.35 22.12
C ILE A 271 -7.70 11.31 22.24
N SER A 272 -7.91 10.28 23.07
CA SER A 272 -6.92 9.21 23.24
C SER A 272 -6.91 8.28 22.03
N GLU A 273 -5.86 7.52 21.87
CA GLU A 273 -5.75 6.45 20.86
C GLU A 273 -6.74 5.30 21.10
N ASP A 274 -7.17 5.10 22.35
CA ASP A 274 -8.26 4.19 22.72
C ASP A 274 -9.65 4.69 22.28
N GLY A 275 -9.73 5.96 21.86
CA GLY A 275 -10.95 6.60 21.43
C GLY A 275 -11.91 6.98 22.54
N PHE A 276 -12.97 7.68 22.18
CA PHE A 276 -14.11 8.05 23.03
C PHE A 276 -15.40 7.53 22.40
N THR A 277 -16.01 6.51 23.01
CA THR A 277 -17.22 5.86 22.47
C THR A 277 -18.46 6.32 23.19
N GLY A 278 -19.51 6.62 22.42
CA GLY A 278 -20.83 7.00 22.96
C GLY A 278 -21.93 7.01 21.91
N GLU A 279 -23.18 7.10 22.37
CA GLU A 279 -24.33 7.25 21.49
C GLU A 279 -24.36 8.66 20.90
N LEU A 280 -24.54 8.76 19.57
CA LEU A 280 -24.63 10.03 18.85
C LEU A 280 -26.06 10.55 18.88
N VAL A 281 -26.24 11.81 19.26
CA VAL A 281 -27.54 12.49 19.33
C VAL A 281 -27.46 13.82 18.60
N LEU A 282 -28.38 14.04 17.66
CA LEU A 282 -28.53 15.32 16.98
C LEU A 282 -29.11 16.34 17.96
N VAL A 283 -28.45 17.49 18.10
CA VAL A 283 -28.95 18.58 18.94
C VAL A 283 -30.26 19.14 18.38
N ASN A 284 -31.08 19.70 19.25
CA ASN A 284 -32.27 20.43 18.88
C ASN A 284 -32.38 21.69 19.76
N ASP A 285 -32.33 22.88 19.17
CA ASP A 285 -32.51 24.17 19.82
C ASP A 285 -33.90 24.78 19.53
N GLY A 286 -34.72 24.11 18.71
CA GLY A 286 -36.14 24.46 18.46
C GLY A 286 -36.33 25.64 17.53
N VAL A 287 -35.30 26.25 16.97
CA VAL A 287 -35.42 27.49 16.17
C VAL A 287 -34.72 27.34 14.82
N ASN A 288 -35.38 27.78 13.74
CA ASN A 288 -34.83 27.81 12.36
C ASN A 288 -34.12 26.50 11.93
N ILE A 289 -32.78 26.49 11.92
CA ILE A 289 -31.98 25.30 11.73
C ILE A 289 -31.79 24.65 13.09
N THR A 290 -32.69 23.79 13.49
CA THR A 290 -32.79 23.26 14.86
C THR A 290 -31.60 22.46 15.34
N SER A 291 -30.65 22.12 14.46
CA SER A 291 -29.45 21.32 14.74
C SER A 291 -28.16 22.11 14.79
N ASP A 292 -28.22 23.45 14.67
CA ASP A 292 -27.00 24.25 14.62
C ASP A 292 -26.54 24.84 15.99
N ALA A 293 -27.30 24.57 17.05
CA ALA A 293 -27.04 25.06 18.41
C ALA A 293 -26.83 26.58 18.45
N ALA A 294 -27.54 27.34 17.58
CA ALA A 294 -27.51 28.79 17.59
C ALA A 294 -28.26 29.37 18.78
N GLU A 295 -29.22 28.64 19.36
CA GLU A 295 -29.93 28.94 20.59
C GLU A 295 -29.65 27.87 21.66
N VAL A 296 -30.36 27.98 22.79
CA VAL A 296 -30.26 27.01 23.88
C VAL A 296 -30.84 25.65 23.45
N ILE A 297 -30.08 24.59 23.64
CA ILE A 297 -30.49 23.24 23.28
C ILE A 297 -31.67 22.79 24.18
N ILE A 298 -32.74 22.30 23.60
CA ILE A 298 -33.97 21.92 24.32
C ILE A 298 -34.10 20.40 24.56
N ASN A 299 -33.39 19.55 23.79
CA ASN A 299 -33.39 18.10 23.98
C ASN A 299 -32.29 17.58 24.94
N THR A 300 -32.11 18.31 26.04
CA THR A 300 -31.07 18.04 27.05
C THR A 300 -31.17 16.65 27.67
N ALA A 301 -32.39 16.14 27.88
CA ALA A 301 -32.58 14.81 28.47
C ALA A 301 -32.07 13.67 27.55
N GLU A 302 -32.16 13.88 26.23
CA GLU A 302 -31.68 12.91 25.23
C GLU A 302 -30.16 12.98 25.06
N LEU A 303 -29.58 14.18 25.24
CA LEU A 303 -28.17 14.48 25.00
C LEU A 303 -27.28 14.17 26.21
N SER A 304 -27.86 14.17 27.41
CA SER A 304 -27.11 13.99 28.65
C SER A 304 -26.32 12.67 28.68
N GLY A 305 -25.00 12.76 28.86
CA GLY A 305 -24.09 11.61 28.91
C GLY A 305 -23.74 11.01 27.53
N LYS A 306 -24.06 11.70 26.44
CA LYS A 306 -23.87 11.22 25.07
C LYS A 306 -22.97 12.16 24.23
N ILE A 307 -22.83 11.84 22.95
CA ILE A 307 -22.08 12.64 21.97
C ILE A 307 -23.07 13.50 21.17
N ALA A 308 -22.83 14.81 21.14
CA ALA A 308 -23.67 15.74 20.39
C ALA A 308 -23.25 15.79 18.92
N LEU A 309 -24.19 15.65 17.98
CA LEU A 309 -24.00 16.04 16.58
C LEU A 309 -24.61 17.44 16.38
N VAL A 310 -23.78 18.38 15.92
CA VAL A 310 -24.13 19.80 15.76
C VAL A 310 -23.83 20.23 14.33
N ASP A 311 -24.74 20.93 13.67
CA ASP A 311 -24.44 21.51 12.36
C ASP A 311 -23.65 22.81 12.48
N ARG A 312 -22.71 23.03 11.57
CA ARG A 312 -22.12 24.34 11.35
C ARG A 312 -23.22 25.35 11.00
N GLY A 313 -23.15 26.55 11.52
CA GLY A 313 -24.17 27.58 11.30
C GLY A 313 -23.76 28.95 11.83
N LEU A 314 -24.74 29.74 12.30
CA LEU A 314 -24.66 31.18 12.51
C LEU A 314 -23.75 31.64 13.66
N VAL A 315 -23.37 30.76 14.60
CA VAL A 315 -22.57 31.13 15.78
C VAL A 315 -21.21 30.42 15.77
N ASN A 316 -20.26 30.95 16.57
CA ASN A 316 -18.92 30.40 16.69
C ASN A 316 -18.92 28.96 17.21
N PHE A 317 -17.91 28.20 16.84
CA PHE A 317 -17.77 26.80 17.22
C PHE A 317 -17.70 26.57 18.74
N ASP A 318 -16.92 27.39 19.44
CA ASP A 318 -16.80 27.35 20.90
C ASP A 318 -18.15 27.55 21.62
N LEU A 319 -18.99 28.47 21.15
CA LEU A 319 -20.32 28.68 21.70
C LEU A 319 -21.27 27.48 21.46
N LYS A 320 -21.17 26.83 20.27
CA LYS A 320 -21.94 25.61 19.98
C LYS A 320 -21.56 24.48 20.93
N VAL A 321 -20.24 24.31 21.15
CA VAL A 321 -19.72 23.29 22.06
C VAL A 321 -20.10 23.58 23.51
N SER A 322 -19.99 24.83 23.97
CA SER A 322 -20.43 25.23 25.32
C SER A 322 -21.93 24.89 25.55
N ARG A 323 -22.79 25.17 24.58
CA ARG A 323 -24.22 24.85 24.69
C ARG A 323 -24.50 23.34 24.71
N ALA A 324 -23.74 22.57 23.93
CA ALA A 324 -23.85 21.11 23.96
C ALA A 324 -23.39 20.55 25.32
N GLN A 325 -22.30 21.10 25.90
CA GLN A 325 -21.84 20.75 27.24
C GLN A 325 -22.86 21.14 28.34
N ASP A 326 -23.43 22.33 28.26
CA ASP A 326 -24.48 22.78 29.17
C ASP A 326 -25.74 21.86 29.11
N ALA A 327 -25.98 21.23 27.94
CA ALA A 327 -26.98 20.22 27.72
C ALA A 327 -26.58 18.81 28.16
N GLY A 328 -25.36 18.63 28.68
CA GLY A 328 -24.82 17.39 29.22
C GLY A 328 -24.07 16.50 28.24
N ALA A 329 -23.70 17.00 27.07
CA ALA A 329 -22.87 16.25 26.11
C ALA A 329 -21.45 16.02 26.65
N LEU A 330 -20.92 14.82 26.44
CA LEU A 330 -19.57 14.42 26.83
C LEU A 330 -18.53 14.62 25.72
N ALA A 331 -19.00 14.73 24.48
CA ALA A 331 -18.18 15.05 23.32
C ALA A 331 -19.06 15.71 22.25
N VAL A 332 -18.44 16.39 21.28
CA VAL A 332 -19.17 17.08 20.20
C VAL A 332 -18.60 16.77 18.84
N VAL A 333 -19.47 16.42 17.91
CA VAL A 333 -19.18 16.29 16.47
C VAL A 333 -19.82 17.47 15.77
N ILE A 334 -19.06 18.26 15.04
CA ILE A 334 -19.57 19.38 14.24
C ILE A 334 -19.55 19.00 12.78
N ALA A 335 -20.72 18.97 12.14
CA ALA A 335 -20.86 18.70 10.71
C ALA A 335 -20.76 20.00 9.89
N ASN A 336 -19.95 19.98 8.84
CA ASN A 336 -19.81 21.11 7.90
C ASN A 336 -21.16 21.39 7.19
N ASN A 337 -21.28 22.58 6.63
CA ASN A 337 -22.40 23.03 5.79
C ASN A 337 -21.91 23.61 4.45
N VAL A 338 -20.70 23.26 4.04
CA VAL A 338 -20.13 23.58 2.73
C VAL A 338 -20.05 22.28 1.95
N ASP A 339 -20.66 22.28 0.76
CA ASP A 339 -20.79 21.09 -0.09
C ASP A 339 -19.46 20.33 -0.24
N GLY A 340 -19.52 19.01 -0.05
CA GLY A 340 -18.43 18.08 -0.32
C GLY A 340 -17.72 17.57 0.94
N ASP A 341 -16.44 17.19 0.76
CA ASP A 341 -15.64 16.49 1.77
C ASP A 341 -14.59 17.38 2.46
N ALA A 342 -14.69 18.70 2.28
CA ALA A 342 -13.74 19.64 2.89
C ALA A 342 -13.82 19.62 4.43
N LEU A 343 -12.70 19.37 5.09
CA LEU A 343 -12.51 19.50 6.51
C LEU A 343 -12.00 20.90 6.87
N VAL A 344 -12.36 21.36 8.06
CA VAL A 344 -11.90 22.65 8.63
C VAL A 344 -11.45 22.37 10.04
N SER A 345 -10.29 22.90 10.43
CA SER A 345 -9.88 22.88 11.84
C SER A 345 -10.61 24.01 12.62
N PRO A 346 -11.63 23.69 13.45
CA PRO A 346 -12.35 24.70 14.18
C PRO A 346 -11.46 25.38 15.21
N SER A 347 -11.48 26.70 15.23
CA SER A 347 -10.78 27.52 16.22
C SER A 347 -11.76 28.15 17.22
N GLY A 348 -11.30 28.37 18.45
CA GLY A 348 -12.10 28.96 19.53
C GLY A 348 -11.35 28.86 20.84
N GLU A 349 -12.02 29.22 21.93
CA GLU A 349 -11.50 29.12 23.28
C GLU A 349 -12.46 28.31 24.16
N SER A 350 -11.94 27.41 25.00
CA SER A 350 -12.72 26.68 25.99
C SER A 350 -11.96 26.64 27.32
N THR A 351 -12.69 26.85 28.42
CA THR A 351 -12.14 26.78 29.78
C THR A 351 -12.24 25.39 30.40
N ASP A 352 -13.10 24.53 29.81
CA ASP A 352 -13.30 23.13 30.24
C ASP A 352 -13.61 22.30 29.01
N PRO A 353 -12.59 21.94 28.21
CA PRO A 353 -12.81 21.33 26.91
C PRO A 353 -13.24 19.86 27.02
N VAL A 354 -14.25 19.49 26.22
CA VAL A 354 -14.58 18.09 25.88
C VAL A 354 -13.94 17.71 24.55
N PRO A 355 -13.89 16.43 24.17
CA PRO A 355 -13.52 16.01 22.82
C PRO A 355 -14.42 16.66 21.76
N VAL A 356 -13.82 17.36 20.80
CA VAL A 356 -14.52 18.04 19.70
C VAL A 356 -13.87 17.72 18.38
N ILE A 357 -14.63 17.13 17.48
CA ILE A 357 -14.18 16.88 16.10
C ILE A 357 -15.13 17.52 15.09
N PHE A 358 -14.59 17.83 13.92
CA PHE A 358 -15.30 18.41 12.79
C PHE A 358 -15.28 17.43 11.64
N VAL A 359 -16.42 17.18 11.02
CA VAL A 359 -16.58 16.29 9.87
C VAL A 359 -17.04 17.07 8.64
N SER A 360 -16.81 16.53 7.44
CA SER A 360 -17.30 17.11 6.20
C SER A 360 -18.84 17.14 6.16
N GLU A 361 -19.40 17.89 5.21
CA GLU A 361 -20.85 17.88 4.99
C GLU A 361 -21.35 16.50 4.59
N ASN A 362 -20.67 15.82 3.67
CA ASN A 362 -21.02 14.47 3.26
C ASN A 362 -21.02 13.49 4.43
N SER A 363 -20.00 13.55 5.29
CA SER A 363 -19.94 12.73 6.51
C SER A 363 -21.08 13.05 7.47
N GLY A 364 -21.41 14.34 7.66
CA GLY A 364 -22.54 14.79 8.47
C GLY A 364 -23.89 14.29 7.95
N ILE A 365 -24.10 14.30 6.63
CA ILE A 365 -25.29 13.74 5.98
C ILE A 365 -25.39 12.24 6.24
N ASN A 366 -24.30 11.50 6.07
CA ASN A 366 -24.25 10.06 6.30
C ASN A 366 -24.53 9.68 7.75
N LEU A 367 -23.95 10.40 8.71
CA LEU A 367 -24.21 10.20 10.15
C LEU A 367 -25.69 10.42 10.49
N LYS A 368 -26.31 11.49 9.97
CA LYS A 368 -27.75 11.75 10.15
C LYS A 368 -28.61 10.68 9.49
N ALA A 369 -28.21 10.16 8.32
CA ALA A 369 -28.91 9.07 7.66
C ALA A 369 -28.88 7.78 8.50
N LEU A 370 -27.77 7.45 9.14
CA LEU A 370 -27.68 6.33 10.08
C LEU A 370 -28.64 6.50 11.25
N MET A 371 -28.75 7.72 11.80
CA MET A 371 -29.66 8.04 12.93
C MET A 371 -31.11 7.99 12.54
N SER A 372 -31.48 8.22 11.27
CA SER A 372 -32.88 8.26 10.79
C SER A 372 -33.62 6.92 10.90
N ASN A 373 -32.90 5.81 11.10
CA ASN A 373 -33.48 4.46 11.22
C ASN A 373 -34.12 4.17 12.58
N GLY A 374 -34.14 5.14 13.49
CA GLY A 374 -34.78 5.04 14.82
C GLY A 374 -34.05 4.09 15.79
N LYS A 375 -32.82 3.66 15.46
CA LYS A 375 -31.95 2.89 16.36
C LYS A 375 -30.86 3.79 16.92
N PRO A 376 -30.40 3.58 18.17
CA PRO A 376 -29.25 4.26 18.69
C PRO A 376 -28.02 4.02 17.79
N VAL A 377 -27.30 5.08 17.47
CA VAL A 377 -26.04 5.02 16.71
C VAL A 377 -24.91 5.28 17.68
N ASN A 378 -24.13 4.25 18.01
CA ASN A 378 -22.90 4.42 18.77
C ASN A 378 -21.77 4.81 17.82
N VAL A 379 -20.99 5.78 18.22
CA VAL A 379 -19.81 6.26 17.49
C VAL A 379 -18.60 6.26 18.39
N THR A 380 -17.44 6.06 17.80
CA THR A 380 -16.13 6.23 18.48
C THR A 380 -15.39 7.38 17.83
N LEU A 381 -15.04 8.40 18.63
CA LEU A 381 -14.14 9.46 18.25
C LEU A 381 -12.73 9.01 18.63
N PHE A 382 -11.80 9.01 17.70
CA PHE A 382 -10.42 8.65 18.02
C PHE A 382 -9.42 9.43 17.18
N THR A 383 -8.21 9.50 17.68
CA THR A 383 -7.06 10.04 16.96
C THR A 383 -6.15 8.88 16.63
N SER A 384 -5.95 8.62 15.35
CA SER A 384 -4.89 7.74 14.89
C SER A 384 -3.67 8.58 14.53
N LEU A 385 -2.49 8.12 14.92
CA LEU A 385 -1.29 8.54 14.26
C LEU A 385 -1.32 7.90 12.88
N LEU A 386 -1.47 8.71 11.83
CA LEU A 386 -1.00 8.30 10.52
C LEU A 386 0.52 8.35 10.56
N THR A 387 1.11 7.38 11.24
CA THR A 387 2.50 7.07 11.02
C THR A 387 2.54 6.17 9.80
N VAL A 388 2.92 6.73 8.70
CA VAL A 388 3.51 5.95 7.65
C VAL A 388 4.96 5.81 8.11
N ASN A 389 5.20 4.77 8.90
CA ASN A 389 6.42 4.33 9.55
C ASN A 389 7.23 5.30 10.43
N GLU A 390 6.94 5.26 11.70
CA GLU A 390 7.92 5.16 12.77
C GLU A 390 7.43 4.04 13.70
N GLY A 391 8.26 3.05 14.01
CA GLY A 391 7.89 1.89 14.81
C GLY A 391 7.24 2.27 16.13
N GLY A 392 5.99 1.89 16.29
CA GLY A 392 5.23 2.08 17.50
C GLY A 392 3.75 1.77 17.30
N SER A 393 3.32 0.64 17.85
CA SER A 393 1.95 0.24 18.20
C SER A 393 0.83 1.07 17.55
N ALA A 394 0.28 0.59 16.46
CA ALA A 394 -0.91 1.14 15.83
C ALA A 394 -2.07 0.15 15.97
N THR A 395 -3.03 0.47 16.81
CA THR A 395 -4.35 -0.13 16.76
C THR A 395 -5.05 0.31 15.47
N GLU A 396 -5.32 -0.64 14.58
CA GLU A 396 -6.26 -0.66 13.46
C GLU A 396 -5.88 -0.04 12.11
N PHE A 397 -4.82 0.74 11.94
CA PHE A 397 -4.38 1.16 10.63
C PHE A 397 -2.93 0.74 10.44
N GLN A 398 -2.71 -0.25 9.59
CA GLN A 398 -1.37 -0.64 9.19
C GLN A 398 -0.67 0.57 8.57
N THR A 399 0.55 0.77 8.96
CA THR A 399 1.46 1.71 8.34
C THR A 399 1.68 1.28 6.90
N HIS A 400 1.29 2.13 5.95
CA HIS A 400 1.44 1.85 4.52
C HIS A 400 2.44 2.82 3.91
N ILE A 401 3.24 2.32 2.97
CA ILE A 401 4.18 3.15 2.23
C ILE A 401 3.39 4.11 1.34
N ARG A 402 3.78 5.39 1.36
CA ARG A 402 3.14 6.43 0.56
C ARG A 402 3.59 6.38 -0.89
N LEU A 403 2.62 6.55 -1.79
CA LEU A 403 2.85 6.81 -3.20
C LEU A 403 2.96 8.31 -3.47
N HIS A 404 3.64 8.69 -4.54
CA HIS A 404 3.78 10.08 -4.94
C HIS A 404 2.46 10.65 -5.49
N ALA A 405 1.82 11.52 -4.72
CA ALA A 405 0.53 12.13 -5.07
C ALA A 405 0.54 13.65 -4.85
N PRO A 406 1.46 14.40 -5.50
CA PRO A 406 1.66 15.82 -5.24
C PRO A 406 0.39 16.63 -5.56
N ALA A 407 0.14 17.71 -4.82
CA ALA A 407 -1.02 18.58 -4.97
C ALA A 407 -1.23 19.12 -6.41
N THR A 408 -0.18 19.13 -7.21
CA THR A 408 -0.26 19.39 -8.66
C THR A 408 0.15 18.12 -9.39
N LEU A 409 -0.75 17.59 -10.20
CA LEU A 409 -0.49 16.36 -10.95
C LEU A 409 0.82 16.49 -11.76
N ALA A 410 1.73 15.54 -11.55
CA ALA A 410 2.99 15.42 -12.28
C ALA A 410 2.87 14.25 -13.27
N PRO A 411 2.58 14.52 -14.55
CA PRO A 411 2.44 13.47 -15.56
C PRO A 411 3.73 12.63 -15.65
N GLY A 412 3.57 11.31 -15.65
CA GLY A 412 4.69 10.36 -15.64
C GLY A 412 5.25 10.06 -14.26
N SER A 413 4.98 10.90 -13.24
CA SER A 413 5.51 10.68 -11.88
C SER A 413 4.43 10.37 -10.84
N SER A 414 3.27 11.06 -10.90
CA SER A 414 2.19 10.82 -9.94
C SER A 414 1.73 9.37 -9.96
N VAL A 415 1.52 8.81 -8.76
CA VAL A 415 0.98 7.47 -8.49
C VAL A 415 1.98 6.33 -8.70
N SER A 416 2.76 6.36 -9.78
CA SER A 416 3.67 5.27 -10.16
C SER A 416 5.08 5.44 -9.58
N HIS A 417 5.19 6.07 -8.42
CA HIS A 417 6.44 6.26 -7.68
C HIS A 417 6.17 6.26 -6.17
N TRP A 418 7.19 5.98 -5.38
CA TRP A 418 7.18 6.25 -3.95
C TRP A 418 7.12 7.75 -3.65
N SER A 419 6.63 8.13 -2.48
CA SER A 419 6.66 9.52 -2.03
C SER A 419 8.10 10.04 -1.93
N THR A 420 8.31 11.31 -2.31
CA THR A 420 9.59 12.02 -2.16
C THR A 420 9.98 12.31 -0.71
N ASP A 421 9.10 11.99 0.25
CA ASP A 421 9.38 12.14 1.67
C ASP A 421 10.05 10.90 2.28
N ALA A 422 10.31 9.86 1.47
CA ALA A 422 10.98 8.66 1.94
C ALA A 422 12.40 8.96 2.45
N SER A 423 12.76 8.39 3.61
CA SER A 423 14.10 8.48 4.19
C SER A 423 14.48 7.12 4.79
N PRO A 424 15.57 6.49 4.34
CA PRO A 424 16.44 6.90 3.21
C PRO A 424 15.70 6.97 1.87
N ASN A 425 16.33 7.64 0.89
CA ASN A 425 15.80 7.71 -0.47
C ASN A 425 15.61 6.33 -1.08
N LEU A 426 14.52 6.15 -1.82
CA LEU A 426 14.15 4.90 -2.48
C LEU A 426 14.39 4.99 -3.99
N LEU A 427 14.73 3.85 -4.60
CA LEU A 427 15.01 3.76 -6.04
C LEU A 427 13.84 4.28 -6.90
N MET A 428 12.62 3.92 -6.52
CA MET A 428 11.42 4.27 -7.29
C MET A 428 10.77 5.59 -6.85
N GLU A 429 11.54 6.55 -6.33
CA GLU A 429 11.10 7.95 -6.21
C GLU A 429 11.11 8.65 -7.58
N PRO A 430 10.35 9.77 -7.76
CA PRO A 430 10.30 10.50 -9.04
C PRO A 430 11.62 11.05 -9.53
N SER A 431 12.63 11.09 -8.68
CA SER A 431 13.97 11.60 -8.99
C SER A 431 15.02 10.63 -8.49
N ILE A 432 16.05 10.40 -9.30
CA ILE A 432 17.20 9.62 -8.86
C ILE A 432 18.03 10.45 -7.89
N ASN A 433 18.07 9.99 -6.65
CA ASN A 433 18.79 10.59 -5.53
C ASN A 433 20.17 9.93 -5.33
N SER A 434 21.01 10.56 -4.54
CA SER A 434 22.28 9.95 -4.12
C SER A 434 22.07 9.00 -2.95
N GLY A 435 22.94 8.00 -2.82
CA GLY A 435 22.92 7.07 -1.69
C GLY A 435 21.92 5.94 -1.80
N LEU A 436 21.45 5.65 -3.02
CA LEU A 436 20.59 4.51 -3.26
C LEU A 436 21.33 3.19 -3.01
N GLU A 437 20.63 2.23 -2.43
CA GLU A 437 21.21 0.93 -2.12
C GLU A 437 21.27 0.02 -3.36
N GLU A 438 22.36 -0.74 -3.49
CA GLU A 438 22.51 -1.70 -4.59
C GLU A 438 21.48 -2.83 -4.57
N ASN A 439 20.87 -3.11 -3.40
CA ASN A 439 19.85 -4.15 -3.19
C ASN A 439 18.46 -3.79 -3.71
N LEU A 440 18.27 -2.63 -4.37
CA LEU A 440 17.00 -2.13 -4.90
C LEU A 440 15.93 -1.82 -3.84
N ASP A 441 16.30 -1.66 -2.57
CA ASP A 441 15.46 -1.27 -1.42
C ASP A 441 14.13 -2.07 -1.29
N LEU A 442 12.99 -1.39 -1.24
CA LEU A 442 11.65 -2.00 -1.16
C LEU A 442 11.11 -2.49 -2.52
N SER A 443 11.78 -2.15 -3.63
CA SER A 443 11.26 -2.41 -4.97
C SER A 443 11.10 -3.90 -5.30
N PRO A 444 12.00 -4.82 -4.91
CA PRO A 444 11.78 -6.26 -5.09
C PRO A 444 10.59 -6.81 -4.30
N LEU A 445 10.26 -6.21 -3.17
CA LEU A 445 9.12 -6.62 -2.34
C LEU A 445 7.80 -6.13 -2.94
N LEU A 446 7.77 -4.93 -3.52
CA LEU A 446 6.63 -4.49 -4.33
C LEU A 446 6.43 -5.42 -5.53
N MET A 447 7.50 -5.86 -6.20
CA MET A 447 7.36 -6.87 -7.26
C MET A 447 6.71 -8.16 -6.74
N LYS A 448 7.06 -8.58 -5.52
CA LYS A 448 6.41 -9.73 -4.86
C LYS A 448 4.94 -9.44 -4.57
N ASP A 449 4.58 -8.24 -4.12
CA ASP A 449 3.19 -7.82 -3.88
C ASP A 449 2.33 -7.94 -5.14
N ILE A 450 2.84 -7.56 -6.30
CA ILE A 450 2.10 -7.66 -7.57
C ILE A 450 2.15 -9.06 -8.20
N GLY A 451 2.83 -10.02 -7.58
CA GLY A 451 2.79 -11.43 -7.94
C GLY A 451 4.05 -12.00 -8.61
N TRP A 452 5.15 -11.27 -8.68
CA TRP A 452 6.42 -11.85 -9.11
C TRP A 452 6.85 -12.95 -8.17
N ASN A 453 7.39 -14.00 -8.73
CA ASN A 453 8.08 -15.02 -7.97
C ASN A 453 9.47 -14.49 -7.59
N THR A 454 9.72 -14.32 -6.30
CA THR A 454 10.97 -13.74 -5.79
C THR A 454 11.83 -14.81 -5.13
N ARG A 455 13.15 -14.61 -5.20
CA ARG A 455 14.11 -15.39 -4.41
C ARG A 455 14.06 -14.92 -2.96
N ASP A 456 14.78 -15.63 -2.08
CA ASP A 456 14.86 -15.35 -0.65
C ASP A 456 15.24 -13.88 -0.36
N ILE A 457 14.27 -13.01 -0.45
CA ILE A 457 14.38 -11.66 0.10
C ILE A 457 14.15 -11.85 1.58
N ALA A 458 15.12 -11.46 2.41
CA ALA A 458 14.93 -11.40 3.84
C ALA A 458 13.85 -10.35 4.12
N ILE A 459 12.61 -10.79 4.25
CA ILE A 459 11.54 -9.96 4.76
C ILE A 459 11.72 -9.95 6.27
N PRO A 460 11.69 -8.79 6.95
CA PRO A 460 11.53 -8.77 8.40
C PRO A 460 10.30 -9.61 8.72
N HIS A 461 10.48 -10.65 9.52
CA HIS A 461 9.41 -11.57 9.83
C HIS A 461 8.31 -10.82 10.58
N LEU A 462 7.08 -10.83 10.07
CA LEU A 462 5.94 -10.68 10.95
C LEU A 462 5.91 -11.97 11.78
N SER A 463 6.37 -11.90 13.02
CA SER A 463 6.32 -12.99 13.98
C SER A 463 5.06 -12.85 14.84
N TYR A 464 4.66 -13.95 15.47
CA TYR A 464 3.58 -13.92 16.46
C TYR A 464 3.80 -12.85 17.55
N GLU A 465 5.06 -12.64 17.96
CA GLU A 465 5.44 -11.60 18.91
C GLU A 465 5.20 -10.19 18.37
N LEU A 466 5.58 -9.91 17.12
CA LEU A 466 5.34 -8.63 16.46
C LEU A 466 3.84 -8.36 16.28
N TRP A 467 3.08 -9.40 15.89
CA TRP A 467 1.62 -9.29 15.81
C TRP A 467 0.98 -8.93 17.15
N LEU A 468 1.43 -9.53 18.28
CA LEU A 468 0.97 -9.14 19.62
C LEU A 468 1.34 -7.69 19.93
N ASN A 469 2.55 -7.25 19.57
CA ASN A 469 3.02 -5.89 19.82
C ASN A 469 2.16 -4.84 19.09
N ASP A 470 1.61 -5.15 17.91
CA ASP A 470 0.69 -4.28 17.18
C ASP A 470 -0.60 -3.99 17.98
N TYR A 471 -0.95 -4.86 18.92
CA TYR A 471 -2.08 -4.68 19.85
C TYR A 471 -1.64 -4.21 21.25
N GLY A 472 -0.39 -3.74 21.39
CA GLY A 472 0.15 -3.30 22.67
C GLY A 472 0.40 -4.41 23.68
N LEU A 473 0.53 -5.64 23.22
CA LEU A 473 0.72 -6.85 24.03
C LEU A 473 2.14 -7.38 23.90
N ALA A 474 2.65 -8.01 24.95
CA ALA A 474 3.93 -8.73 24.92
C ALA A 474 3.69 -10.22 25.21
N LEU A 475 4.58 -11.09 24.75
CA LEU A 475 4.52 -12.53 25.05
C LEU A 475 4.46 -12.85 26.57
N THR A 476 4.89 -11.91 27.41
CA THR A 476 4.86 -12.03 28.88
C THR A 476 3.53 -11.60 29.49
N ASP A 477 2.62 -11.05 28.72
CA ASP A 477 1.33 -10.60 29.22
C ASP A 477 0.41 -11.78 29.55
N LEU A 478 -0.53 -11.55 30.45
CA LEU A 478 -1.46 -12.59 30.86
C LEU A 478 -2.35 -12.99 29.67
N ASN A 479 -2.42 -14.28 29.39
CA ASN A 479 -3.16 -14.89 28.29
C ASN A 479 -2.63 -14.53 26.87
N ALA A 480 -1.40 -14.04 26.74
CA ALA A 480 -0.77 -13.76 25.45
C ALA A 480 -0.04 -14.97 24.84
N ALA A 481 -0.05 -16.15 25.49
CA ALA A 481 0.54 -17.34 24.90
C ALA A 481 -0.25 -17.78 23.66
N ALA A 482 0.43 -18.41 22.72
CA ALA A 482 -0.15 -18.85 21.43
C ALA A 482 -1.40 -19.73 21.57
N SER A 483 -1.45 -20.55 22.63
CA SER A 483 -2.59 -21.43 22.95
C SER A 483 -3.71 -20.78 23.76
N ASP A 484 -3.49 -19.57 24.25
CA ASP A 484 -4.47 -18.84 25.05
C ASP A 484 -5.49 -18.12 24.13
N ASP A 485 -6.49 -17.52 24.74
CA ASP A 485 -7.60 -16.83 24.11
C ASP A 485 -7.83 -15.53 24.89
N LEU A 486 -7.36 -14.43 24.33
CA LEU A 486 -7.32 -13.11 24.99
C LEU A 486 -8.70 -12.47 25.17
N ASP A 487 -9.59 -12.64 24.20
CA ASP A 487 -10.94 -12.06 24.24
C ASP A 487 -12.04 -13.04 24.63
N ASN A 488 -11.67 -14.31 24.85
CA ASN A 488 -12.53 -15.41 25.27
C ASN A 488 -13.67 -15.75 24.28
N ASP A 489 -13.41 -15.64 22.98
CA ASP A 489 -14.36 -16.00 21.93
C ASP A 489 -14.30 -17.49 21.53
N GLY A 490 -13.31 -18.21 22.02
CA GLY A 490 -13.08 -19.63 21.77
C GLY A 490 -12.08 -19.90 20.64
N ILE A 491 -11.45 -18.87 20.09
CA ILE A 491 -10.38 -18.99 19.08
C ILE A 491 -9.05 -18.71 19.77
N PRO A 492 -8.08 -19.64 19.74
CA PRO A 492 -6.76 -19.37 20.30
C PRO A 492 -6.03 -18.24 19.55
N ASN A 493 -5.25 -17.44 20.27
CA ASN A 493 -4.49 -16.31 19.70
C ASN A 493 -3.65 -16.68 18.47
N LEU A 494 -3.04 -17.88 18.43
CA LEU A 494 -2.28 -18.34 17.27
C LEU A 494 -3.17 -18.59 16.03
N VAL A 495 -4.41 -18.98 16.24
CA VAL A 495 -5.40 -19.16 15.16
C VAL A 495 -5.89 -17.81 14.66
N GLU A 496 -6.03 -16.84 15.55
CA GLU A 496 -6.35 -15.47 15.18
C GLU A 496 -5.23 -14.84 14.35
N TYR A 497 -3.98 -15.01 14.78
CA TYR A 497 -2.80 -14.61 14.04
C TYR A 497 -2.77 -15.26 12.64
N LEU A 498 -2.97 -16.58 12.54
CA LEU A 498 -3.06 -17.26 11.23
C LEU A 498 -4.13 -16.66 10.33
N GLN A 499 -5.28 -16.28 10.87
CA GLN A 499 -6.44 -15.83 10.11
C GLN A 499 -6.51 -14.30 9.96
N ASN A 500 -5.51 -13.56 10.43
CA ASN A 500 -5.50 -12.11 10.49
C ASN A 500 -6.74 -11.55 11.21
N LEU A 501 -7.07 -12.15 12.34
CA LEU A 501 -8.10 -11.69 13.27
C LEU A 501 -7.47 -10.82 14.37
N LYS A 502 -8.29 -10.21 15.19
CA LYS A 502 -7.82 -9.32 16.25
C LYS A 502 -7.86 -10.03 17.61
N PRO A 503 -6.76 -10.09 18.36
CA PRO A 503 -6.70 -10.86 19.62
C PRO A 503 -7.53 -10.29 20.77
N LEU A 504 -8.06 -9.08 20.63
CA LEU A 504 -8.87 -8.40 21.65
C LEU A 504 -10.32 -8.16 21.22
N GLN A 505 -10.74 -8.72 20.09
CA GLN A 505 -12.08 -8.52 19.54
C GLN A 505 -12.68 -9.85 19.09
N ALA A 506 -13.74 -10.29 19.75
CA ALA A 506 -14.41 -11.55 19.45
C ALA A 506 -14.78 -11.69 17.96
N SER A 507 -14.38 -12.79 17.38
CA SER A 507 -14.45 -13.10 15.95
C SER A 507 -15.06 -14.49 15.70
N THR A 508 -15.01 -14.97 14.47
CA THR A 508 -15.41 -16.33 14.11
C THR A 508 -14.36 -16.92 13.16
N SER A 509 -13.92 -18.14 13.46
CA SER A 509 -12.98 -18.84 12.57
C SER A 509 -13.55 -18.97 11.17
N SER A 510 -12.72 -18.71 10.17
CA SER A 510 -13.06 -18.81 8.76
C SER A 510 -13.01 -20.22 8.19
N LEU A 511 -12.59 -21.21 8.98
CA LEU A 511 -12.56 -22.61 8.49
C LEU A 511 -13.97 -23.08 8.15
N SER A 512 -14.16 -23.47 6.92
CA SER A 512 -15.44 -23.95 6.41
C SER A 512 -15.25 -25.17 5.52
N LEU A 513 -16.30 -26.00 5.46
CA LEU A 513 -16.40 -27.15 4.56
C LEU A 513 -17.71 -27.05 3.79
N ASP A 514 -17.62 -26.74 2.51
CA ASP A 514 -18.77 -26.67 1.62
C ASP A 514 -18.50 -27.42 0.31
N ASN A 515 -19.48 -28.19 -0.17
CA ASN A 515 -19.40 -28.93 -1.43
C ASN A 515 -18.10 -29.72 -1.63
N ASN A 516 -17.60 -30.37 -0.57
CA ASN A 516 -16.33 -31.12 -0.56
C ASN A 516 -15.09 -30.23 -0.77
N THR A 517 -15.19 -28.97 -0.46
CA THR A 517 -14.08 -28.04 -0.47
C THR A 517 -13.86 -27.52 0.93
N LEU A 518 -12.67 -27.73 1.46
CA LEU A 518 -12.22 -27.14 2.72
C LEU A 518 -11.65 -25.76 2.41
N SER A 519 -12.18 -24.73 3.02
CA SER A 519 -11.72 -23.35 2.84
C SER A 519 -11.29 -22.72 4.16
N LEU A 520 -10.22 -21.95 4.12
CA LEU A 520 -9.63 -21.25 5.26
C LEU A 520 -9.12 -19.89 4.82
N ARG A 521 -9.49 -18.84 5.51
CA ARG A 521 -8.77 -17.56 5.41
C ARG A 521 -7.48 -17.65 6.19
N ARG A 522 -6.41 -17.18 5.62
CA ARG A 522 -5.14 -17.04 6.30
C ARG A 522 -4.44 -15.73 5.93
N TYR A 523 -3.62 -15.27 6.84
CA TYR A 523 -2.75 -14.14 6.63
C TYR A 523 -1.66 -14.49 5.60
N LEU A 524 -1.24 -13.50 4.80
CA LEU A 524 -0.27 -13.72 3.72
C LEU A 524 1.18 -13.87 4.21
N LEU A 525 1.49 -13.32 5.38
CA LEU A 525 2.87 -13.06 5.79
C LEU A 525 3.47 -13.92 6.90
N PRO A 526 2.73 -14.73 7.69
CA PRO A 526 3.40 -15.46 8.75
C PRO A 526 4.39 -16.47 8.17
N ASN A 527 5.68 -16.16 8.29
CA ASN A 527 6.75 -17.08 7.91
C ASN A 527 7.16 -17.98 9.10
N ASP A 528 6.64 -17.70 10.29
CA ASP A 528 6.87 -18.43 11.53
C ASP A 528 5.76 -19.45 11.84
N LEU A 529 4.86 -19.73 10.90
CA LEU A 529 3.79 -20.70 11.07
C LEU A 529 3.96 -21.94 10.20
N GLU A 530 3.79 -23.09 10.82
CA GLU A 530 3.61 -24.36 10.13
C GLU A 530 2.14 -24.80 10.22
N LEU A 531 1.51 -25.00 9.05
CA LEU A 531 0.11 -25.39 8.94
C LEU A 531 0.01 -26.83 8.45
N THR A 532 -0.62 -27.69 9.26
CA THR A 532 -0.87 -29.10 8.93
C THR A 532 -2.37 -29.38 8.86
N TYR A 533 -2.85 -29.91 7.74
CA TYR A 533 -4.23 -30.40 7.64
C TYR A 533 -4.30 -31.82 8.17
N GLU A 534 -5.34 -32.13 8.93
CA GLU A 534 -5.53 -33.43 9.56
C GLU A 534 -6.96 -33.94 9.37
N THR A 535 -7.11 -35.25 9.26
CA THR A 535 -8.41 -35.95 9.19
C THR A 535 -8.55 -36.99 10.28
N SER A 536 -9.78 -37.27 10.72
CA SER A 536 -10.12 -38.29 11.71
C SER A 536 -11.47 -38.91 11.42
N ILE A 537 -11.63 -40.19 11.77
CA ILE A 537 -12.92 -40.89 11.74
C ILE A 537 -13.60 -40.96 13.14
N ASN A 538 -12.87 -40.64 14.21
CA ASN A 538 -13.33 -40.85 15.59
C ASN A 538 -13.06 -39.68 16.55
N LEU A 539 -12.50 -38.54 16.03
CA LEU A 539 -12.11 -37.34 16.77
C LEU A 539 -11.01 -37.54 17.82
N SER A 540 -10.46 -38.75 17.97
CA SER A 540 -9.40 -39.05 18.94
C SER A 540 -8.05 -39.34 18.29
N GLU A 541 -8.06 -39.92 17.11
CA GLU A 541 -6.87 -40.19 16.31
C GLU A 541 -6.90 -39.32 15.04
N TRP A 542 -5.85 -38.54 14.82
CA TRP A 542 -5.75 -37.60 13.72
C TRP A 542 -4.57 -37.96 12.83
N GLU A 543 -4.79 -38.00 11.54
CA GLU A 543 -3.78 -38.28 10.51
C GLU A 543 -3.55 -37.06 9.66
N ALA A 544 -2.28 -36.67 9.46
CA ALA A 544 -1.92 -35.58 8.58
C ALA A 544 -2.26 -35.95 7.13
N ILE A 545 -2.83 -34.99 6.39
CA ILE A 545 -3.16 -35.12 4.98
C ILE A 545 -2.52 -33.99 4.17
N SER A 546 -2.09 -34.32 2.95
CA SER A 546 -1.66 -33.32 2.00
C SER A 546 -2.84 -32.92 1.11
N LEU A 547 -3.14 -31.63 1.07
CA LEU A 547 -4.19 -31.06 0.22
C LEU A 547 -3.55 -30.22 -0.90
N THR A 548 -4.22 -30.20 -2.05
CA THR A 548 -3.83 -29.27 -3.14
C THR A 548 -4.59 -27.98 -2.92
N GLU A 549 -3.88 -26.93 -2.58
CA GLU A 549 -4.44 -25.61 -2.33
C GLU A 549 -4.68 -24.84 -3.63
N THR A 550 -5.81 -24.14 -3.67
CA THR A 550 -6.08 -23.06 -4.61
C THR A 550 -6.26 -21.79 -3.79
N THR A 551 -5.50 -20.78 -4.10
CA THR A 551 -5.47 -19.51 -3.35
C THR A 551 -6.22 -18.42 -4.09
N THR A 552 -7.05 -17.67 -3.37
CA THR A 552 -7.72 -16.47 -3.84
C THR A 552 -7.43 -15.33 -2.86
N PHE A 553 -6.89 -14.22 -3.36
CA PHE A 553 -6.67 -13.03 -2.53
C PHE A 553 -8.02 -12.39 -2.20
N ILE A 554 -8.24 -12.13 -0.90
CA ILE A 554 -9.41 -11.40 -0.39
C ILE A 554 -9.10 -9.91 -0.33
N ASP A 555 -7.93 -9.58 0.20
CA ASP A 555 -7.38 -8.23 0.31
C ASP A 555 -5.84 -8.29 0.27
N ALA A 556 -5.17 -7.17 0.53
CA ALA A 556 -3.72 -7.08 0.46
C ALA A 556 -2.97 -7.97 1.46
N GLN A 557 -3.64 -8.43 2.52
CA GLN A 557 -3.00 -9.17 3.61
C GLN A 557 -3.60 -10.55 3.82
N THR A 558 -4.79 -10.79 3.28
CA THR A 558 -5.58 -11.98 3.55
C THR A 558 -5.86 -12.74 2.26
N GLN A 559 -5.62 -14.03 2.29
CA GLN A 559 -5.98 -14.95 1.21
C GLN A 559 -6.99 -15.99 1.71
N GLU A 560 -7.88 -16.43 0.83
CA GLU A 560 -8.67 -17.63 1.02
C GLU A 560 -7.99 -18.80 0.32
N VAL A 561 -7.72 -19.84 1.09
CA VAL A 561 -7.15 -21.09 0.57
C VAL A 561 -8.26 -22.12 0.51
N SER A 562 -8.47 -22.69 -0.64
CA SER A 562 -9.50 -23.72 -0.89
C SER A 562 -8.86 -24.99 -1.37
N SER A 563 -9.26 -26.12 -0.78
CA SER A 563 -8.71 -27.44 -1.10
C SER A 563 -9.83 -28.45 -1.28
N PRO A 564 -9.93 -29.11 -2.43
CA PRO A 564 -10.88 -30.21 -2.61
C PRO A 564 -10.48 -31.39 -1.75
N ILE A 565 -11.43 -31.97 -1.07
CA ILE A 565 -11.25 -33.19 -0.27
C ILE A 565 -11.98 -34.38 -0.92
N SER A 566 -11.35 -35.55 -0.88
CA SER A 566 -11.99 -36.78 -1.36
C SER A 566 -12.96 -37.29 -0.31
N ILE A 567 -14.22 -37.45 -0.67
CA ILE A 567 -15.21 -38.15 0.16
C ILE A 567 -15.15 -39.64 -0.17
N ASP A 568 -14.68 -40.42 0.77
CA ASP A 568 -14.97 -41.85 0.82
C ASP A 568 -16.30 -42.08 1.57
N ASN A 569 -16.81 -43.31 1.58
CA ASN A 569 -18.10 -43.63 2.19
C ASN A 569 -18.09 -43.62 3.73
N GLU A 570 -17.02 -43.15 4.35
CA GLU A 570 -16.87 -43.03 5.78
C GLU A 570 -17.05 -41.59 6.26
N LYS A 571 -17.68 -41.41 7.39
CA LYS A 571 -17.79 -40.10 8.03
C LYS A 571 -16.41 -39.67 8.52
N ARG A 572 -15.92 -38.52 8.01
CA ARG A 572 -14.64 -37.94 8.38
C ARG A 572 -14.81 -36.56 9.00
N PHE A 573 -13.91 -36.23 9.87
CA PHE A 573 -13.73 -34.90 10.46
C PHE A 573 -12.43 -34.31 9.92
N TYR A 574 -12.40 -33.02 9.77
CA TYR A 574 -11.24 -32.29 9.25
C TYR A 574 -10.92 -31.15 10.21
N ARG A 575 -9.63 -30.92 10.41
CA ARG A 575 -9.11 -29.75 11.11
C ARG A 575 -7.78 -29.33 10.50
N TYR A 576 -7.31 -28.15 10.86
CA TYR A 576 -5.90 -27.81 10.71
C TYR A 576 -5.25 -27.68 12.10
N ARG A 577 -3.95 -27.92 12.14
CA ARG A 577 -3.08 -27.64 13.27
C ARG A 577 -2.09 -26.58 12.84
N VAL A 578 -1.94 -25.53 13.63
CA VAL A 578 -0.97 -24.48 13.43
C VAL A 578 0.03 -24.48 14.57
N GLU A 579 1.30 -24.34 14.25
CA GLU A 579 2.40 -24.29 15.21
C GLU A 579 3.36 -23.18 14.79
N ILE A 580 4.03 -22.55 15.76
CA ILE A 580 5.12 -21.61 15.45
C ILE A 580 6.33 -22.46 15.06
N SER A 581 6.90 -22.21 13.88
CA SER A 581 8.12 -22.87 13.42
C SER A 581 9.32 -22.29 14.18
N GLU A 582 10.19 -23.16 14.72
CA GLU A 582 11.41 -22.78 15.45
C GLU A 582 12.48 -22.19 14.53
#